data_29e38149d2b8e170302f76562090617a
#
_entry.id   29e38149d2b8e170302f76562090617a
#
_cell.length_a   1.000
_cell.length_b   1.000
_cell.length_c   1.000
_cell.angle_alpha   90.00
_cell.angle_beta   90.00
_cell.angle_gamma   90.00
#
_symmetry.space_group_name_H-M   'P 1'
#
loop_
_entity.id
_entity.type
_entity.pdbx_description
1 polymer ?
#
loop_
_entity_poly.entity_id
_entity_poly.type
_entity_poly.pdbx_seq_one_letter_code
_entity_poly.pdbx_strand_id
1 'polypeptide(L)'
;MLKDKTISYLVMSSLLFYFTGCVHQNEPLAKTGYYHSGIYFGKNFSANYQQGIADGCTTAKGEYRKSHTLFNNDQNYNDGWFLGRNRCKHLLVIEDEKK
;
A
#
# COMPACT_ATOMS: atom_id res chain seq x y z
N MET A 1 16.99 28.08 42.04
CA MET A 1 16.24 28.66 41.74
C MET A 1 15.88 28.95 40.40
N LEU A 2 16.04 30.05 39.89
CA LEU A 2 15.59 30.32 38.59
C LEU A 2 16.25 29.49 37.58
N LYS A 3 17.47 29.17 37.79
CA LYS A 3 18.15 28.41 36.83
C LYS A 3 17.53 27.10 36.67
N ASP A 4 17.01 26.49 37.65
CA ASP A 4 16.47 25.18 37.51
C ASP A 4 15.25 25.21 36.65
N LYS A 5 14.50 26.27 36.75
CA LYS A 5 13.31 26.30 35.98
C LYS A 5 13.64 26.44 34.54
N THR A 6 14.67 27.18 34.25
CA THR A 6 15.04 27.37 32.89
C THR A 6 15.46 26.08 32.27
N ILE A 7 16.17 25.30 33.00
CA ILE A 7 16.64 24.05 32.47
C ILE A 7 15.50 23.15 32.19
N SER A 8 14.50 23.19 33.01
CA SER A 8 13.37 22.33 32.78
C SER A 8 12.71 22.68 31.49
N TYR A 9 12.59 23.94 31.19
CA TYR A 9 11.91 24.28 29.98
C TYR A 9 12.68 23.83 28.77
N LEU A 10 13.98 23.88 28.82
CA LEU A 10 14.75 23.46 27.72
C LEU A 10 14.57 21.98 27.46
N VAL A 11 14.48 21.22 28.49
CA VAL A 11 14.33 19.81 28.33
C VAL A 11 13.01 19.50 27.68
N MET A 12 11.99 20.22 28.06
CA MET A 12 10.69 19.94 27.52
C MET A 12 10.69 20.26 26.05
N SER A 13 11.36 21.31 25.67
CA SER A 13 11.37 21.66 24.29
C SER A 13 12.02 20.61 23.48
N SER A 14 13.07 20.04 23.98
CA SER A 14 13.75 19.04 23.23
C SER A 14 12.89 17.85 22.94
N LEU A 15 12.09 17.47 23.87
CA LEU A 15 11.28 16.33 23.66
C LEU A 15 10.32 16.50 22.52
N LEU A 16 9.86 17.67 22.32
CA LEU A 16 8.91 17.87 21.27
C LEU A 16 9.44 17.59 19.90
N PHE A 17 10.71 17.79 19.72
CA PHE A 17 11.22 17.58 18.42
C PHE A 17 11.22 16.13 18.01
N TYR A 18 11.28 15.25 18.93
CA TYR A 18 11.36 13.87 18.54
C TYR A 18 10.09 13.41 17.90
N PHE A 19 9.00 13.98 18.28
CA PHE A 19 7.77 13.50 17.70
C PHE A 19 7.66 13.95 16.29
N THR A 20 8.18 15.08 15.96
CA THR A 20 8.02 15.49 14.64
C THR A 20 8.74 14.61 13.72
N GLY A 21 9.86 14.11 14.08
CA GLY A 21 10.61 13.31 13.16
C GLY A 21 9.94 12.07 12.79
N CYS A 22 9.06 11.59 13.56
CA CYS A 22 8.54 10.36 13.21
C CYS A 22 7.46 10.42 12.34
N VAL A 23 6.91 11.48 12.14
CA VAL A 23 5.84 11.48 11.40
C VAL A 23 5.89 11.34 10.06
N HIS A 24 6.77 11.56 9.45
CA HIS A 24 6.73 11.63 8.14
C HIS A 24 6.75 10.49 7.49
N GLN A 25 6.46 9.64 7.77
CA GLN A 25 6.58 8.56 7.11
C GLN A 25 5.81 8.38 6.11
N ASN A 26 5.67 9.15 5.27
CA ASN A 26 5.03 8.91 4.22
C ASN A 26 5.36 7.72 3.72
N GLU A 27 4.65 7.02 3.36
CA GLU A 27 4.85 5.86 2.93
C GLU A 27 5.66 5.67 1.86
N PRO A 28 6.60 5.16 1.83
CA PRO A 28 7.47 5.01 0.76
C PRO A 28 6.89 4.20 -0.32
N LEU A 29 7.18 4.50 -1.49
CA LEU A 29 6.78 3.67 -2.58
C LEU A 29 7.66 2.45 -2.56
N ALA A 30 7.19 1.36 -3.07
CA ALA A 30 7.95 0.15 -3.07
C ALA A 30 9.11 0.29 -3.99
N LYS A 31 10.34 0.36 -3.46
CA LYS A 31 11.48 0.51 -4.30
C LYS A 31 11.88 -0.76 -4.90
N THR A 32 11.53 -1.87 -4.34
CA THR A 32 11.90 -3.14 -4.93
C THR A 32 10.67 -3.50 -5.67
N GLY A 33 10.66 -4.36 -6.53
CA GLY A 33 9.51 -4.71 -7.32
C GLY A 33 8.36 -5.29 -6.55
N TYR A 34 7.18 -5.17 -7.07
CA TYR A 34 6.00 -5.72 -6.41
C TYR A 34 5.59 -6.99 -7.13
N TYR A 35 5.48 -8.07 -6.37
CA TYR A 35 5.10 -9.34 -6.91
C TYR A 35 3.80 -9.78 -6.26
N HIS A 36 2.95 -10.46 -6.97
CA HIS A 36 1.74 -11.01 -6.40
C HIS A 36 1.37 -12.23 -7.22
N SER A 37 1.11 -13.34 -6.56
CA SER A 37 0.77 -14.59 -7.20
C SER A 37 1.83 -14.99 -8.23
N GLY A 38 3.08 -14.70 -7.91
CA GLY A 38 4.19 -15.09 -8.78
C GLY A 38 4.41 -14.19 -9.98
N ILE A 39 3.66 -13.13 -10.11
CA ILE A 39 3.80 -12.24 -11.23
C ILE A 39 4.46 -10.94 -10.81
N TYR A 40 5.42 -10.51 -11.60
CA TYR A 40 6.09 -9.25 -11.29
C TYR A 40 5.30 -8.13 -11.92
N PHE A 41 4.89 -7.14 -11.15
CA PHE A 41 4.08 -6.07 -11.68
C PHE A 41 4.84 -4.78 -11.94
N GLY A 42 5.95 -4.57 -11.31
CA GLY A 42 6.71 -3.33 -11.52
C GLY A 42 7.18 -2.76 -10.20
N LYS A 43 7.68 -1.54 -10.20
CA LYS A 43 8.18 -0.96 -9.01
C LYS A 43 7.62 0.39 -8.77
N ASN A 44 7.86 0.95 -7.59
CA ASN A 44 7.46 2.29 -7.23
C ASN A 44 5.95 2.52 -7.21
N PHE A 45 5.21 1.53 -6.75
CA PHE A 45 3.78 1.67 -6.63
C PHE A 45 3.37 2.14 -5.24
N SER A 46 2.37 2.97 -5.13
CA SER A 46 1.87 3.42 -3.85
C SER A 46 1.14 2.25 -3.18
N ALA A 47 0.84 2.38 -1.92
CA ALA A 47 0.16 1.33 -1.19
C ALA A 47 -1.19 1.01 -1.80
N ASN A 48 -1.95 2.03 -2.20
CA ASN A 48 -3.27 1.78 -2.76
C ASN A 48 -3.17 1.15 -4.14
N TYR A 49 -2.13 1.45 -4.90
CA TYR A 49 -1.95 0.83 -6.19
C TYR A 49 -1.67 -0.66 -5.96
N GLN A 50 -0.81 -0.99 -4.99
CA GLN A 50 -0.50 -2.38 -4.71
C GLN A 50 -1.72 -3.12 -4.20
N GLN A 51 -2.54 -2.47 -3.39
CA GLN A 51 -3.74 -3.10 -2.90
C GLN A 51 -4.69 -3.37 -4.07
N GLY A 52 -4.77 -2.46 -5.01
CA GLY A 52 -5.59 -2.67 -6.17
C GLY A 52 -5.11 -3.86 -6.98
N ILE A 53 -3.79 -3.98 -7.17
CA ILE A 53 -3.24 -5.09 -7.92
C ILE A 53 -3.62 -6.40 -7.22
N ALA A 54 -3.48 -6.45 -5.91
CA ALA A 54 -3.78 -7.66 -5.18
C ALA A 54 -5.25 -8.04 -5.31
N ASP A 55 -6.13 -7.06 -5.17
CA ASP A 55 -7.56 -7.33 -5.24
C ASP A 55 -7.97 -7.69 -6.67
N GLY A 56 -7.43 -7.03 -7.66
CA GLY A 56 -7.77 -7.34 -9.03
C GLY A 56 -7.26 -8.71 -9.45
N CYS A 57 -6.06 -9.06 -8.98
CA CYS A 57 -5.50 -10.35 -9.29
C CYS A 57 -6.32 -11.45 -8.62
N THR A 58 -6.73 -11.26 -7.38
CA THR A 58 -7.56 -12.23 -6.67
C THR A 58 -8.88 -12.39 -7.40
N THR A 59 -9.44 -11.30 -7.89
CA THR A 59 -10.69 -11.35 -8.62
C THR A 59 -10.50 -12.18 -9.90
N ALA A 60 -9.40 -11.97 -10.59
CA ALA A 60 -9.15 -12.70 -11.82
C ALA A 60 -9.00 -14.19 -11.58
N LYS A 61 -8.54 -14.56 -10.41
CA LYS A 61 -8.37 -15.96 -10.12
C LYS A 61 -9.65 -16.64 -9.69
N GLY A 62 -10.74 -15.90 -9.64
CA GLY A 62 -12.03 -16.49 -9.34
C GLY A 62 -12.71 -16.02 -8.08
N GLU A 63 -12.05 -15.20 -7.28
CA GLU A 63 -12.64 -14.75 -6.06
C GLU A 63 -12.83 -13.25 -6.12
N TYR A 64 -13.99 -12.76 -6.33
CA TYR A 64 -14.22 -11.33 -6.51
C TYR A 64 -13.79 -10.55 -5.29
N ARG A 65 -12.94 -9.55 -5.48
CA ARG A 65 -12.50 -8.73 -4.40
C ARG A 65 -12.28 -7.32 -4.91
N LYS A 66 -12.96 -6.35 -4.35
CA LYS A 66 -12.83 -4.99 -4.77
C LYS A 66 -13.34 -4.04 -3.69
N SER A 67 -12.60 -3.02 -3.37
CA SER A 67 -13.08 -2.02 -2.46
C SER A 67 -13.79 -1.00 -3.33
N HIS A 68 -15.10 -0.95 -3.31
CA HIS A 68 -15.82 -0.04 -4.17
C HIS A 68 -15.52 1.42 -3.83
N THR A 69 -15.30 1.72 -2.56
CA THR A 69 -14.97 3.06 -2.17
C THR A 69 -13.64 3.49 -2.77
N LEU A 70 -12.63 2.65 -2.67
CA LEU A 70 -11.34 3.01 -3.22
C LEU A 70 -11.39 2.99 -4.74
N PHE A 71 -12.11 2.06 -5.30
CA PHE A 71 -12.17 1.96 -6.74
C PHE A 71 -12.79 3.24 -7.33
N ASN A 72 -13.76 3.79 -6.66
CA ASN A 72 -14.42 4.97 -7.15
C ASN A 72 -13.73 6.28 -6.77
N ASN A 73 -12.95 6.29 -5.74
CA ASN A 73 -12.36 7.51 -5.26
C ASN A 73 -10.84 7.61 -5.30
N ASP A 74 -10.15 6.56 -5.61
CA ASP A 74 -8.71 6.58 -5.60
C ASP A 74 -8.20 6.03 -6.92
N GLN A 75 -7.64 6.88 -7.75
CA GLN A 75 -7.18 6.47 -9.06
C GLN A 75 -6.09 5.40 -9.00
N ASN A 76 -5.24 5.44 -7.98
CA ASN A 76 -4.19 4.45 -7.87
C ASN A 76 -4.78 3.06 -7.65
N TYR A 77 -5.76 2.96 -6.78
CA TYR A 77 -6.40 1.68 -6.53
C TYR A 77 -7.10 1.21 -7.80
N ASN A 78 -7.79 2.11 -8.48
CA ASN A 78 -8.53 1.78 -9.66
C ASN A 78 -7.59 1.22 -10.73
N ASP A 79 -6.49 1.91 -10.99
CA ASP A 79 -5.54 1.47 -11.98
C ASP A 79 -4.90 0.16 -11.58
N GLY A 80 -4.54 0.02 -10.33
CA GLY A 80 -3.94 -1.21 -9.84
C GLY A 80 -4.88 -2.38 -10.00
N TRP A 81 -6.16 -2.15 -9.73
CA TRP A 81 -7.15 -3.22 -9.79
C TRP A 81 -7.25 -3.77 -11.21
N PHE A 82 -7.29 -2.88 -12.20
CA PHE A 82 -7.37 -3.34 -13.56
C PHE A 82 -6.06 -4.02 -14.00
N LEU A 83 -4.93 -3.51 -13.55
CA LEU A 83 -3.66 -4.12 -13.90
C LEU A 83 -3.62 -5.53 -13.33
N GLY A 84 -3.98 -5.71 -12.08
CA GLY A 84 -3.95 -7.01 -11.44
C GLY A 84 -4.90 -7.98 -12.11
N ARG A 85 -6.10 -7.50 -12.41
CA ARG A 85 -7.08 -8.34 -13.03
C ARG A 85 -6.60 -8.79 -14.40
N ASN A 86 -6.04 -7.90 -15.17
CA ASN A 86 -5.63 -8.25 -16.49
C ASN A 86 -4.41 -9.17 -16.54
N ARG A 87 -3.46 -8.95 -15.65
CA ARG A 87 -2.29 -9.78 -15.65
C ARG A 87 -2.49 -11.15 -15.05
N CYS A 88 -3.48 -11.32 -14.24
CA CYS A 88 -3.71 -12.59 -13.56
C CYS A 88 -4.78 -13.45 -14.20
N LYS A 89 -5.36 -13.01 -15.30
CA LYS A 89 -6.42 -13.79 -15.91
C LYS A 89 -6.05 -15.21 -16.20
N HIS A 90 -4.84 -15.44 -16.61
CA HIS A 90 -4.43 -16.79 -16.97
C HIS A 90 -4.31 -17.71 -15.76
N LEU A 91 -4.44 -17.16 -14.55
CA LEU A 91 -4.32 -18.00 -13.40
C LEU A 91 -5.67 -18.55 -12.93
N LEU A 92 -6.73 -18.19 -13.63
CA LEU A 92 -8.03 -18.66 -13.22
C LEU A 92 -8.10 -20.17 -13.42
N VAL A 93 -8.52 -20.87 -12.42
CA VAL A 93 -8.59 -22.31 -12.52
C VAL A 93 -10.02 -22.68 -12.74
N ILE A 94 -10.31 -23.33 -13.83
CA ILE A 94 -11.65 -23.74 -14.12
C ILE A 94 -11.72 -25.24 -14.07
N GLU A 95 -12.42 -25.76 -13.15
CA GLU A 95 -12.48 -27.18 -12.96
C GLU A 95 -12.85 -27.92 -14.19
N ASP A 96 -13.69 -27.42 -14.98
CA ASP A 96 -14.06 -28.11 -16.14
C ASP A 96 -12.97 -28.36 -17.05
N GLU A 97 -12.01 -27.52 -17.13
CA GLU A 97 -10.99 -27.72 -18.04
C GLU A 97 -10.03 -28.71 -17.58
N LYS A 98 -10.10 -29.17 -16.43
CA LYS A 98 -9.16 -30.07 -16.00
C LYS A 98 -9.50 -31.42 -16.39
N LYS A 99 -10.54 -31.67 -16.97
CA LYS A 99 -10.86 -32.97 -17.37
C LYS A 99 -10.15 -33.44 -18.40
#